data_94c0cf555a49d8ec38cfb166ce739c36
#
_entry.id   94c0cf555a49d8ec38cfb166ce739c36
#
_cell.length_a   1.000
_cell.length_b   1.000
_cell.length_c   1.000
_cell.angle_alpha   90.00
_cell.angle_beta   90.00
_cell.angle_gamma   90.00
#
_symmetry.space_group_name_H-M   'P 1'
#
loop_
_entity.id
_entity.type
_entity.pdbx_description
1 polymer ?
#
loop_
_entity_poly.entity_id
_entity_poly.type
_entity_poly.pdbx_seq_one_letter_code
_entity_poly.pdbx_strand_id
1 'polypeptide(L)'
;MDNNFHLLTFATKYSRVPAEGIAKRRYDAVMEVWKSPVIIDIKWYKWIIDAFDEQASKIWITILACNIIPDHVHVVVYSNGKKISEIVQKLKWYSAYVYNKTFARKGPLRTSWYSDTYINTEDRLQKAIIYVQNNHLKHQEKWWNIWDSDADLKKLLTDMQKRYHNNLAL
;
A
#
# COMPACT_ATOMS: atom_id res chain seq x y z
N MET A 1 -20.52 -8.52 -11.81
CA MET A 1 -19.05 -8.51 -11.91
C MET A 1 -18.51 -8.46 -10.49
N ASP A 2 -17.87 -9.50 -10.04
CA ASP A 2 -17.18 -9.46 -8.75
C ASP A 2 -15.90 -8.64 -8.92
N ASN A 3 -16.06 -7.32 -8.84
CA ASN A 3 -14.96 -6.39 -8.93
C ASN A 3 -14.14 -6.48 -7.64
N ASN A 4 -13.08 -7.29 -7.64
CA ASN A 4 -12.20 -7.50 -6.50
C ASN A 4 -11.13 -6.40 -6.38
N PHE A 5 -11.53 -5.12 -6.56
CA PHE A 5 -10.64 -3.98 -6.43
C PHE A 5 -10.77 -3.34 -5.05
N HIS A 6 -9.63 -2.99 -4.46
CA HIS A 6 -9.55 -2.43 -3.13
C HIS A 6 -8.50 -1.33 -3.06
N LEU A 7 -8.82 -0.23 -2.37
CA LEU A 7 -7.85 0.75 -1.92
C LEU A 7 -7.48 0.43 -0.47
N LEU A 8 -6.23 0.05 -0.27
CA LEU A 8 -5.67 -0.31 1.02
C LEU A 8 -4.80 0.81 1.55
N THR A 9 -4.92 1.12 2.84
CA THR A 9 -4.05 2.08 3.52
C THR A 9 -3.55 1.46 4.82
N PHE A 10 -2.23 1.53 5.06
CA PHE A 10 -1.64 1.08 6.32
C PHE A 10 -0.45 1.93 6.73
N ALA A 11 -0.40 2.26 8.01
CA ALA A 11 0.59 3.17 8.57
C ALA A 11 1.86 2.43 9.05
N THR A 12 2.95 3.16 9.16
CA THR A 12 4.14 2.72 9.88
C THR A 12 3.88 2.70 11.38
N LYS A 13 4.74 2.00 12.12
CA LYS A 13 4.55 1.85 13.56
C LYS A 13 4.73 3.19 14.28
N TYR A 14 3.75 3.55 15.08
CA TYR A 14 3.70 4.77 15.90
C TYR A 14 3.72 6.11 15.14
N SER A 15 3.57 6.11 13.82
CA SER A 15 3.59 7.35 13.03
C SER A 15 2.33 8.20 13.18
N ARG A 16 1.20 7.59 13.54
CA ARG A 16 -0.06 8.30 13.73
C ARG A 16 -0.41 8.40 15.20
N VAL A 17 -0.55 9.64 15.66
CA VAL A 17 -1.05 9.95 17.00
C VAL A 17 -2.56 9.68 17.02
N PRO A 18 -3.07 8.79 17.88
CA PRO A 18 -4.50 8.62 18.03
C PRO A 18 -5.13 9.91 18.53
N ALA A 19 -6.39 10.16 18.19
CA ALA A 19 -7.22 11.15 18.85
C ALA A 19 -7.28 10.86 20.35
N GLU A 20 -8.01 11.63 21.12
CA GLU A 20 -8.08 11.51 22.58
C GLU A 20 -8.53 10.13 23.10
N GLY A 21 -8.38 9.87 24.39
CA GLY A 21 -8.88 8.69 25.09
C GLY A 21 -7.84 7.60 25.38
N ILE A 22 -8.30 6.36 25.56
CA ILE A 22 -7.45 5.21 25.96
C ILE A 22 -6.35 4.92 24.91
N ALA A 23 -6.68 5.06 23.62
CA ALA A 23 -5.72 4.83 22.54
C ALA A 23 -4.59 5.86 22.57
N LYS A 24 -4.89 7.13 22.88
CA LYS A 24 -3.89 8.19 23.03
C LYS A 24 -2.98 7.93 24.23
N ARG A 25 -3.53 7.56 25.39
CA ARG A 25 -2.73 7.22 26.60
C ARG A 25 -1.79 6.04 26.36
N ARG A 26 -2.27 4.99 25.67
CA ARG A 26 -1.41 3.84 25.27
C ARG A 26 -0.32 4.25 24.30
N TYR A 27 -0.64 5.13 23.35
CA TYR A 27 0.33 5.67 22.42
C TYR A 27 1.43 6.43 23.16
N ASP A 28 1.04 7.36 24.04
CA ASP A 28 1.98 8.20 24.79
C ASP A 28 2.90 7.34 25.68
N ALA A 29 2.36 6.36 26.41
CA ALA A 29 3.14 5.43 27.21
C ALA A 29 4.16 4.62 26.40
N VAL A 30 3.79 4.21 25.17
CA VAL A 30 4.71 3.53 24.26
C VAL A 30 5.77 4.48 23.74
N MET A 31 5.41 5.72 23.42
CA MET A 31 6.34 6.73 22.90
C MET A 31 7.37 7.16 23.97
N GLU A 32 7.02 7.17 25.25
CA GLU A 32 8.00 7.36 26.34
C GLU A 32 9.10 6.30 26.30
N VAL A 33 8.77 5.06 25.99
CA VAL A 33 9.72 3.94 25.94
C VAL A 33 10.53 3.92 24.63
N TRP A 34 9.85 4.10 23.49
CA TRP A 34 10.45 3.91 22.15
C TRP A 34 10.97 5.18 21.50
N LYS A 35 10.66 6.34 22.04
CA LYS A 35 11.16 7.69 21.72
C LYS A 35 10.93 8.24 20.32
N SER A 36 10.48 7.44 19.33
CA SER A 36 10.21 7.98 17.99
C SER A 36 9.29 7.08 17.15
N PRO A 37 8.42 7.66 16.30
CA PRO A 37 7.68 6.93 15.29
C PRO A 37 8.64 6.33 14.25
N VAL A 38 8.20 5.28 13.60
CA VAL A 38 8.93 4.72 12.45
C VAL A 38 8.60 5.58 11.23
N ILE A 39 9.60 6.27 10.74
CA ILE A 39 9.52 7.08 9.51
C ILE A 39 10.39 6.41 8.45
N ILE A 40 9.83 6.23 7.25
CA ILE A 40 10.54 5.64 6.12
C ILE A 40 11.19 6.78 5.33
N ASP A 41 12.50 6.75 5.20
CA ASP A 41 13.24 7.69 4.35
C ASP A 41 12.94 7.38 2.87
N ILE A 42 12.78 8.41 2.06
CA ILE A 42 12.46 8.34 0.63
C ILE A 42 13.42 7.44 -0.18
N LYS A 43 14.70 7.42 0.16
CA LYS A 43 15.70 6.57 -0.49
C LYS A 43 15.40 5.07 -0.39
N TRP A 44 14.48 4.67 0.51
CA TRP A 44 14.10 3.29 0.75
C TRP A 44 12.79 2.88 0.10
N TYR A 45 12.07 3.80 -0.52
CA TYR A 45 10.75 3.50 -1.11
C TYR A 45 10.85 2.45 -2.20
N LYS A 46 11.87 2.55 -3.06
CA LYS A 46 12.09 1.54 -4.11
C LYS A 46 12.15 0.12 -3.55
N TRP A 47 12.87 -0.11 -2.46
CA TRP A 47 12.98 -1.43 -1.83
C TRP A 47 11.64 -1.97 -1.32
N ILE A 48 10.79 -1.09 -0.80
CA ILE A 48 9.46 -1.48 -0.32
C ILE A 48 8.54 -1.77 -1.50
N ILE A 49 8.66 -1.01 -2.57
CA ILE A 49 7.91 -1.20 -3.82
C ILE A 49 8.30 -2.54 -4.45
N ASP A 50 9.59 -2.79 -4.64
CA ASP A 50 10.10 -4.05 -5.19
C ASP A 50 9.62 -5.25 -4.35
N ALA A 51 9.60 -5.10 -3.02
CA ALA A 51 9.07 -6.12 -2.12
C ALA A 51 7.55 -6.34 -2.29
N PHE A 52 6.78 -5.28 -2.56
CA PHE A 52 5.35 -5.42 -2.83
C PHE A 52 5.11 -6.13 -4.16
N ASP A 53 5.83 -5.77 -5.23
CA ASP A 53 5.69 -6.38 -6.55
C ASP A 53 6.08 -7.86 -6.52
N GLU A 54 7.20 -8.19 -5.87
CA GLU A 54 7.62 -9.57 -5.69
C GLU A 54 6.57 -10.38 -4.91
N GLN A 55 6.04 -9.82 -3.82
CA GLN A 55 5.04 -10.51 -3.03
C GLN A 55 3.69 -10.61 -3.76
N ALA A 56 3.28 -9.57 -4.49
CA ALA A 56 2.07 -9.58 -5.30
C ALA A 56 2.11 -10.69 -6.35
N SER A 57 3.24 -10.84 -7.04
CA SER A 57 3.46 -11.92 -8.00
C SER A 57 3.34 -13.30 -7.35
N LYS A 58 3.95 -13.51 -6.17
CA LYS A 58 3.90 -14.78 -5.43
C LYS A 58 2.49 -15.16 -4.99
N ILE A 59 1.67 -14.19 -4.68
CA ILE A 59 0.28 -14.44 -4.22
C ILE A 59 -0.76 -14.19 -5.31
N TRP A 60 -0.35 -13.99 -6.54
CA TRP A 60 -1.26 -13.87 -7.70
C TRP A 60 -2.29 -12.74 -7.56
N ILE A 61 -1.86 -11.58 -7.08
CA ILE A 61 -2.64 -10.34 -7.11
C ILE A 61 -2.00 -9.33 -8.04
N THR A 62 -2.73 -8.28 -8.41
CA THR A 62 -2.17 -7.18 -9.20
C THR A 62 -2.21 -5.90 -8.40
N ILE A 63 -1.07 -5.21 -8.30
CA ILE A 63 -0.98 -3.85 -7.77
C ILE A 63 -1.19 -2.88 -8.93
N LEU A 64 -2.20 -2.02 -8.83
CA LEU A 64 -2.57 -1.05 -9.88
C LEU A 64 -1.96 0.32 -9.64
N ALA A 65 -1.81 0.69 -8.38
CA ALA A 65 -1.11 1.89 -7.95
C ALA A 65 -0.58 1.69 -6.54
N CYS A 66 0.58 2.25 -6.25
CA CYS A 66 1.17 2.25 -4.94
C CYS A 66 1.84 3.59 -4.68
N ASN A 67 1.64 4.15 -3.50
CA ASN A 67 2.35 5.32 -3.04
C ASN A 67 2.80 5.10 -1.60
N ILE A 68 4.10 5.32 -1.37
CA ILE A 68 4.71 5.24 -0.06
C ILE A 68 4.97 6.65 0.42
N ILE A 69 4.51 6.94 1.63
CA ILE A 69 4.74 8.19 2.32
C ILE A 69 5.54 7.86 3.59
N PRO A 70 6.25 8.80 4.19
CA PRO A 70 7.10 8.51 5.34
C PRO A 70 6.42 7.72 6.46
N ASP A 71 5.13 7.95 6.67
CA ASP A 71 4.35 7.41 7.78
C ASP A 71 3.26 6.41 7.38
N HIS A 72 2.95 6.27 6.08
CA HIS A 72 1.92 5.33 5.61
C HIS A 72 2.08 4.94 4.13
N VAL A 73 1.27 4.00 3.70
CA VAL A 73 1.24 3.52 2.31
C VAL A 73 -0.19 3.45 1.83
N HIS A 74 -0.41 3.86 0.60
CA HIS A 74 -1.63 3.63 -0.16
C HIS A 74 -1.35 2.65 -1.30
N VAL A 75 -2.20 1.64 -1.45
CA VAL A 75 -2.10 0.63 -2.51
C VAL A 75 -3.47 0.36 -3.10
N VAL A 76 -3.61 0.44 -4.42
CA VAL A 76 -4.78 -0.07 -5.13
C VAL A 76 -4.45 -1.45 -5.65
N VAL A 77 -5.25 -2.45 -5.28
CA VAL A 77 -5.02 -3.85 -5.66
C VAL A 77 -6.25 -4.45 -6.35
N TYR A 78 -6.00 -5.36 -7.27
CA TYR A 78 -6.94 -6.37 -7.71
C TYR A 78 -6.66 -7.67 -6.95
N SER A 79 -7.62 -8.10 -6.12
CA SER A 79 -7.39 -9.19 -5.15
C SER A 79 -7.43 -10.59 -5.75
N ASN A 80 -7.97 -10.71 -6.98
CA ASN A 80 -8.14 -12.00 -7.67
C ASN A 80 -8.85 -13.05 -6.78
N GLY A 81 -9.90 -12.63 -6.06
CA GLY A 81 -10.69 -13.51 -5.17
C GLY A 81 -10.03 -13.86 -3.83
N LYS A 82 -8.84 -13.32 -3.53
CA LYS A 82 -8.17 -13.56 -2.25
C LYS A 82 -8.72 -12.67 -1.14
N LYS A 83 -8.65 -13.14 0.10
CA LYS A 83 -9.03 -12.37 1.28
C LYS A 83 -8.09 -11.17 1.47
N ILE A 84 -8.68 -10.00 1.65
CA ILE A 84 -7.91 -8.75 1.81
C ILE A 84 -6.99 -8.79 3.03
N SER A 85 -7.44 -9.39 4.13
CA SER A 85 -6.61 -9.56 5.33
C SER A 85 -5.31 -10.35 5.04
N GLU A 86 -5.38 -11.39 4.22
CA GLU A 86 -4.21 -12.18 3.82
C GLU A 86 -3.27 -11.37 2.92
N ILE A 87 -3.83 -10.63 1.95
CA ILE A 87 -3.06 -9.75 1.07
C ILE A 87 -2.29 -8.72 1.91
N VAL A 88 -3.00 -7.99 2.78
CA VAL A 88 -2.39 -6.97 3.64
C VAL A 88 -1.31 -7.57 4.54
N GLN A 89 -1.59 -8.72 5.16
CA GLN A 89 -0.63 -9.40 6.01
C GLN A 89 0.65 -9.74 5.25
N LYS A 90 0.53 -10.31 4.06
CA LYS A 90 1.65 -10.71 3.20
C LYS A 90 2.48 -9.50 2.76
N LEU A 91 1.84 -8.45 2.25
CA LEU A 91 2.52 -7.23 1.81
C LEU A 91 3.26 -6.56 2.99
N LYS A 92 2.60 -6.42 4.14
CA LYS A 92 3.20 -5.81 5.35
C LYS A 92 4.35 -6.63 5.89
N TRP A 93 4.18 -7.94 5.99
CA TRP A 93 5.23 -8.82 6.53
C TRP A 93 6.46 -8.82 5.62
N TYR A 94 6.27 -9.02 4.31
CA TYR A 94 7.40 -9.15 3.40
C TYR A 94 8.16 -7.84 3.24
N SER A 95 7.47 -6.70 3.11
CA SER A 95 8.13 -5.40 3.06
C SER A 95 8.88 -5.07 4.36
N ALA A 96 8.34 -5.45 5.52
CA ALA A 96 9.04 -5.29 6.79
C ALA A 96 10.27 -6.20 6.90
N TYR A 97 10.17 -7.44 6.41
CA TYR A 97 11.30 -8.38 6.38
C TYR A 97 12.44 -7.83 5.52
N VAL A 98 12.14 -7.44 4.27
CA VAL A 98 13.13 -6.88 3.34
C VAL A 98 13.77 -5.63 3.92
N TYR A 99 12.96 -4.69 4.41
CA TYR A 99 13.45 -3.46 5.03
C TYR A 99 14.35 -3.73 6.22
N ASN A 100 13.91 -4.55 7.16
CA ASN A 100 14.68 -4.86 8.37
C ASN A 100 16.00 -5.59 8.04
N LYS A 101 15.97 -6.52 7.07
CA LYS A 101 17.17 -7.24 6.62
C LYS A 101 18.18 -6.29 5.97
N THR A 102 17.71 -5.41 5.09
CA THR A 102 18.59 -4.47 4.36
C THR A 102 19.26 -3.46 5.29
N PHE A 103 18.55 -3.01 6.33
CA PHE A 103 19.04 -1.95 7.23
C PHE A 103 19.45 -2.45 8.61
N ALA A 104 19.63 -3.76 8.79
CA ALA A 104 19.94 -4.39 10.06
C ALA A 104 19.04 -3.93 11.21
N ARG A 105 17.78 -3.57 10.90
CA ARG A 105 16.79 -3.08 11.84
C ARG A 105 16.05 -4.25 12.50
N LYS A 106 15.67 -4.09 13.76
CA LYS A 106 14.82 -5.03 14.48
C LYS A 106 13.47 -4.41 14.82
N GLY A 107 12.44 -5.24 14.87
CA GLY A 107 11.10 -4.84 15.32
C GLY A 107 10.13 -4.53 14.18
N PRO A 108 8.87 -4.22 14.54
CA PRO A 108 7.81 -4.02 13.56
C PRO A 108 8.00 -2.71 12.78
N LEU A 109 7.87 -2.78 11.45
CA LEU A 109 7.89 -1.62 10.58
C LEU A 109 6.51 -0.95 10.54
N ARG A 110 5.43 -1.73 10.56
CA ARG A 110 4.06 -1.25 10.34
C ARG A 110 3.14 -1.57 11.50
N THR A 111 2.05 -0.80 11.63
CA THR A 111 0.97 -1.10 12.57
C THR A 111 0.26 -2.41 12.19
N SER A 112 -0.46 -3.04 13.14
CA SER A 112 -1.35 -4.16 12.83
C SER A 112 -2.57 -3.71 12.02
N TRP A 113 -3.02 -2.49 12.22
CA TRP A 113 -4.20 -1.91 11.58
C TRP A 113 -4.00 -1.58 10.09
N TYR A 114 -5.09 -1.61 9.33
CA TYR A 114 -5.19 -1.12 7.95
C TYR A 114 -6.62 -0.64 7.67
N SER A 115 -6.78 0.20 6.66
CA SER A 115 -8.07 0.56 6.08
C SER A 115 -8.25 -0.16 4.75
N ASP A 116 -9.45 -0.60 4.49
CA ASP A 116 -9.88 -1.22 3.24
C ASP A 116 -11.11 -0.49 2.71
N THR A 117 -11.03 -0.05 1.46
CA THR A 117 -12.15 0.55 0.74
C THR A 117 -12.40 -0.27 -0.52
N TYR A 118 -13.52 -0.98 -0.55
CA TYR A 118 -13.96 -1.73 -1.70
C TYR A 118 -14.35 -0.81 -2.86
N ILE A 119 -13.89 -1.13 -4.05
CA ILE A 119 -14.09 -0.34 -5.28
C ILE A 119 -14.97 -1.14 -6.23
N ASN A 120 -16.19 -0.68 -6.45
CA ASN A 120 -17.24 -1.41 -7.17
C ASN A 120 -17.56 -0.84 -8.57
N THR A 121 -16.94 0.28 -8.97
CA THR A 121 -17.15 0.88 -10.28
C THR A 121 -15.84 1.31 -10.90
N GLU A 122 -15.80 1.39 -12.24
CA GLU A 122 -14.63 1.84 -12.98
C GLU A 122 -14.26 3.30 -12.66
N ASP A 123 -15.26 4.18 -12.53
CA ASP A 123 -15.04 5.60 -12.14
C ASP A 123 -14.36 5.70 -10.77
N ARG A 124 -14.79 4.90 -9.78
CA ARG A 124 -14.14 4.85 -8.46
C ARG A 124 -12.73 4.28 -8.55
N LEU A 125 -12.49 3.29 -9.44
CA LEU A 125 -11.17 2.72 -9.63
C LEU A 125 -10.20 3.76 -10.19
N GLN A 126 -10.60 4.49 -11.24
CA GLN A 126 -9.80 5.57 -11.82
C GLN A 126 -9.50 6.65 -10.78
N LYS A 127 -10.52 7.09 -10.02
CA LYS A 127 -10.35 8.07 -8.94
C LYS A 127 -9.41 7.58 -7.84
N ALA A 128 -9.48 6.31 -7.46
CA ALA A 128 -8.59 5.73 -6.46
C ALA A 128 -7.14 5.68 -6.96
N ILE A 129 -6.91 5.30 -8.22
CA ILE A 129 -5.58 5.29 -8.83
C ILE A 129 -5.00 6.71 -8.87
N ILE A 130 -5.75 7.68 -9.38
CA ILE A 130 -5.34 9.10 -9.43
C ILE A 130 -5.08 9.64 -8.01
N TYR A 131 -5.93 9.30 -7.05
CA TYR A 131 -5.73 9.68 -5.65
C TYR A 131 -4.40 9.14 -5.10
N VAL A 132 -4.10 7.87 -5.34
CA VAL A 132 -2.86 7.25 -4.86
C VAL A 132 -1.65 7.89 -5.54
N GLN A 133 -1.69 8.07 -6.86
CA GLN A 133 -0.61 8.71 -7.62
C GLN A 133 -0.32 10.14 -7.16
N ASN A 134 -1.37 10.92 -6.87
CA ASN A 134 -1.26 12.33 -6.52
C ASN A 134 -1.18 12.58 -5.00
N ASN A 135 -1.21 11.55 -4.17
CA ASN A 135 -1.26 11.73 -2.72
C ASN A 135 -0.01 12.43 -2.16
N HIS A 136 1.14 12.30 -2.84
CA HIS A 136 2.36 13.02 -2.51
C HIS A 136 2.18 14.55 -2.56
N LEU A 137 1.39 15.08 -3.50
CA LEU A 137 1.16 16.53 -3.63
C LEU A 137 0.54 17.13 -2.37
N LYS A 138 -0.26 16.34 -1.63
CA LYS A 138 -0.86 16.77 -0.36
C LYS A 138 0.15 16.92 0.77
N HIS A 139 1.26 16.22 0.68
CA HIS A 139 2.30 16.20 1.70
C HIS A 139 3.50 17.09 1.36
N GLN A 140 3.43 17.86 0.23
CA GLN A 140 4.47 18.76 -0.27
C GLN A 140 5.86 18.09 -0.42
N GLU A 141 5.87 16.79 -0.63
CA GLU A 141 7.10 16.03 -0.73
C GLU A 141 7.41 15.66 -2.19
N LYS A 142 8.68 15.64 -2.56
CA LYS A 142 9.13 15.19 -3.90
C LYS A 142 9.02 13.66 -3.96
N TRP A 143 8.27 13.12 -4.92
CA TRP A 143 7.91 11.71 -4.95
C TRP A 143 8.33 10.99 -6.21
N TRP A 144 8.58 9.70 -6.06
CA TRP A 144 8.71 8.76 -7.15
C TRP A 144 7.36 8.05 -7.36
N ASN A 145 6.74 8.25 -8.51
CA ASN A 145 5.70 7.37 -9.00
C ASN A 145 6.34 6.10 -9.53
N ILE A 146 5.78 4.94 -9.22
CA ILE A 146 6.19 3.66 -9.83
C ILE A 146 5.93 3.68 -11.34
N TRP A 147 4.99 4.49 -11.76
CA TRP A 147 4.51 4.61 -13.14
C TRP A 147 4.82 6.03 -13.64
N ASP A 148 5.86 6.14 -14.46
CA ASP A 148 6.35 7.44 -14.95
C ASP A 148 5.48 8.08 -16.04
N SER A 149 4.41 7.41 -16.50
CA SER A 149 3.58 7.98 -17.56
C SER A 149 2.12 7.52 -17.53
N ASP A 150 1.21 8.40 -17.97
CA ASP A 150 -0.18 8.07 -18.33
C ASP A 150 -0.27 6.92 -19.37
N ALA A 151 0.77 6.73 -20.16
CA ALA A 151 0.87 5.66 -21.16
C ALA A 151 0.96 4.28 -20.49
N ASP A 152 1.72 4.15 -19.40
CA ASP A 152 1.85 2.88 -18.69
C ASP A 152 0.55 2.51 -17.97
N LEU A 153 -0.14 3.50 -17.39
CA LEU A 153 -1.45 3.29 -16.81
C LEU A 153 -2.48 2.86 -17.86
N LYS A 154 -2.54 3.53 -19.01
CA LYS A 154 -3.43 3.16 -20.12
C LYS A 154 -3.13 1.77 -20.66
N LYS A 155 -1.85 1.42 -20.81
CA LYS A 155 -1.42 0.09 -21.20
C LYS A 155 -1.86 -0.97 -20.19
N LEU A 156 -1.64 -0.74 -18.90
CA LEU A 156 -2.06 -1.64 -17.83
C LEU A 156 -3.57 -1.87 -17.83
N LEU A 157 -4.36 -0.79 -17.91
CA LEU A 157 -5.83 -0.87 -17.98
C LEU A 157 -6.29 -1.63 -19.24
N THR A 158 -5.63 -1.40 -20.38
CA THR A 158 -5.91 -2.11 -21.65
C THR A 158 -5.57 -3.60 -21.53
N ASP A 159 -4.42 -3.94 -20.94
CA ASP A 159 -3.99 -5.33 -20.76
C ASP A 159 -4.89 -6.06 -19.74
N MET A 160 -5.37 -5.36 -18.73
CA MET A 160 -6.35 -5.90 -17.79
C MET A 160 -7.70 -6.13 -18.45
N GLN A 161 -8.20 -5.20 -19.27
CA GLN A 161 -9.44 -5.37 -20.02
C GLN A 161 -9.34 -6.58 -20.96
N LYS A 162 -8.22 -6.75 -21.67
CA LYS A 162 -7.99 -7.93 -22.53
C LYS A 162 -7.99 -9.24 -21.74
N ARG A 163 -7.33 -9.29 -20.59
CA ARG A 163 -7.34 -10.48 -19.71
C ARG A 163 -8.73 -10.80 -19.19
N TYR A 164 -9.50 -9.77 -18.88
CA TYR A 164 -10.89 -9.92 -18.41
C TYR A 164 -11.81 -10.50 -19.50
N HIS A 165 -11.68 -10.02 -20.74
CA HIS A 165 -12.47 -10.54 -21.88
C HIS A 165 -12.08 -11.99 -22.24
N ASN A 166 -10.81 -12.33 -22.15
CA ASN A 166 -10.35 -13.69 -22.43
C ASN A 166 -10.76 -14.73 -21.37
N ASN A 167 -10.97 -14.30 -20.12
CA ASN A 167 -11.46 -15.19 -19.03
C ASN A 167 -12.99 -15.35 -19.02
N LEU A 168 -13.75 -14.55 -19.80
CA LEU A 168 -15.19 -14.69 -19.97
C LEU A 168 -15.55 -15.53 -21.20
N ALA A 169 -14.56 -15.93 -22.00
CA ALA A 169 -14.74 -16.72 -23.22
C ALA A 169 -14.41 -18.23 -23.01
N LEU A 170 -14.22 -18.66 -21.77
CA LEU A 170 -14.09 -20.06 -21.33
C LEU A 170 -15.22 -20.41 -20.36
#